data_94cb073b809e79459de238265363bfdf
#
_entry.id   94cb073b809e79459de238265363bfdf
#
_cell.length_a   1.000
_cell.length_b   1.000
_cell.length_c   1.000
_cell.angle_alpha   90.00
_cell.angle_beta   90.00
_cell.angle_gamma   90.00
#
_symmetry.space_group_name_H-M   'P 1'
#
loop_
_entity.id
_entity.type
_entity.pdbx_description
1 polymer ?
#
loop_
_entity_poly.entity_id
_entity_poly.type
_entity_poly.pdbx_seq_one_letter_code
_entity_poly.pdbx_strand_id
1 'polypeptide(L)'
;MMNQPKVSVIMGIYNCENTLAQAIDSILAQTYTNWELILCDDGSTDGTYALAQKYKDQYPDQIILLKNERNRKLSYTLNRCLEAATGELIARMDGDDISHKDRLEKQVAYLLGHPAIQLVGCAMRRFDEKGVHDIMHPVTAPDKWTLRYRVPFYHATILTRRIVYDTLHGYTDEDRATRVEDRDLWFRFYANGFSGANIDEALYDVRENADTIKRRTALSRFQSLRTTVYGYRLLGYPKRWLLREVFALIAKSVIPYRAKQWFRDRRKNNGES
;
A
#
# COMPACT_ATOMS: atom_id res chain seq x y z
N MET A 1 9.71 -22.51 22.58
CA MET A 1 9.69 -22.01 21.19
C MET A 1 8.85 -20.75 21.21
N MET A 2 9.38 -19.60 20.79
CA MET A 2 8.55 -18.41 20.67
C MET A 2 7.46 -18.68 19.62
N ASN A 3 6.21 -18.39 19.97
CA ASN A 3 5.08 -18.55 19.06
C ASN A 3 5.34 -17.65 17.84
N GLN A 4 5.50 -18.24 16.66
CA GLN A 4 5.66 -17.51 15.40
C GLN A 4 4.26 -17.22 14.85
N PRO A 5 3.74 -15.97 14.94
CA PRO A 5 2.40 -15.67 14.48
C PRO A 5 2.29 -15.87 12.97
N LYS A 6 1.18 -16.43 12.50
CA LYS A 6 0.95 -16.61 11.06
C LYS A 6 0.75 -15.25 10.38
N VAL A 7 1.44 -15.04 9.25
CA VAL A 7 1.31 -13.87 8.41
C VAL A 7 0.47 -14.20 7.18
N SER A 8 -0.65 -13.49 6.97
CA SER A 8 -1.37 -13.51 5.70
C SER A 8 -0.87 -12.37 4.81
N VAL A 9 -0.24 -12.71 3.70
CA VAL A 9 0.15 -11.72 2.68
C VAL A 9 -1.03 -11.53 1.74
N ILE A 10 -1.63 -10.34 1.70
CA ILE A 10 -2.75 -10.00 0.83
C ILE A 10 -2.26 -9.27 -0.43
N MET A 11 -2.68 -9.75 -1.60
CA MET A 11 -2.24 -9.22 -2.89
C MET A 11 -3.42 -9.18 -3.88
N GLY A 12 -3.88 -7.98 -4.20
CA GLY A 12 -4.80 -7.76 -5.33
C GLY A 12 -4.02 -7.74 -6.63
N ILE A 13 -4.43 -8.54 -7.62
CA ILE A 13 -3.76 -8.63 -8.92
C ILE A 13 -4.71 -8.24 -10.05
N TYR A 14 -4.21 -7.47 -11.02
CA TYR A 14 -4.96 -7.04 -12.20
C TYR A 14 -4.05 -6.69 -13.35
N ASN A 15 -4.11 -7.44 -14.45
CA ASN A 15 -3.32 -7.23 -15.67
C ASN A 15 -1.82 -7.02 -15.36
N CYS A 16 -1.22 -7.98 -14.66
CA CYS A 16 0.18 -7.97 -14.23
C CYS A 16 0.95 -9.25 -14.61
N GLU A 17 0.57 -9.92 -15.72
CA GLU A 17 1.18 -11.18 -16.16
C GLU A 17 2.71 -11.12 -16.27
N ASN A 18 3.28 -9.96 -16.65
CA ASN A 18 4.71 -9.80 -16.85
C ASN A 18 5.51 -9.61 -15.55
N THR A 19 4.84 -9.32 -14.42
CA THR A 19 5.51 -8.98 -13.14
C THR A 19 5.12 -9.93 -12.01
N LEU A 20 3.96 -10.57 -12.10
CA LEU A 20 3.37 -11.37 -11.04
C LEU A 20 4.27 -12.52 -10.59
N ALA A 21 4.97 -13.20 -11.52
CA ALA A 21 5.90 -14.27 -11.16
C ALA A 21 6.98 -13.77 -10.19
N GLN A 22 7.61 -12.64 -10.50
CA GLN A 22 8.65 -12.05 -9.67
C GLN A 22 8.11 -11.63 -8.30
N ALA A 23 6.88 -11.11 -8.25
CA ALA A 23 6.21 -10.75 -7.00
C ALA A 23 5.97 -11.99 -6.11
N ILE A 24 5.40 -13.07 -6.66
CA ILE A 24 5.14 -14.31 -5.91
C ILE A 24 6.45 -14.95 -5.48
N ASP A 25 7.46 -15.07 -6.35
CA ASP A 25 8.75 -15.67 -6.03
C ASP A 25 9.44 -14.93 -4.88
N SER A 26 9.27 -13.61 -4.77
CA SER A 26 9.81 -12.82 -3.67
C SER A 26 9.16 -13.14 -2.30
N ILE A 27 7.91 -13.63 -2.30
CA ILE A 27 7.24 -14.13 -1.09
C ILE A 27 7.66 -15.57 -0.80
N LEU A 28 7.80 -16.42 -1.81
CA LEU A 28 8.30 -17.78 -1.63
C LEU A 28 9.73 -17.80 -1.06
N ALA A 29 10.53 -16.78 -1.35
CA ALA A 29 11.90 -16.61 -0.87
C ALA A 29 12.02 -16.02 0.54
N GLN A 30 10.91 -15.74 1.26
CA GLN A 30 10.98 -15.13 2.59
C GLN A 30 11.65 -16.05 3.61
N THR A 31 12.52 -15.47 4.45
CA THR A 31 13.18 -16.21 5.56
C THR A 31 12.20 -16.56 6.68
N TYR A 32 11.16 -15.76 6.87
CA TYR A 32 10.04 -16.09 7.74
C TYR A 32 9.12 -17.10 7.05
N THR A 33 8.90 -18.28 7.63
CA THR A 33 8.25 -19.40 6.95
C THR A 33 6.77 -19.61 7.29
N ASN A 34 6.27 -19.03 8.41
CA ASN A 34 4.87 -19.20 8.82
C ASN A 34 3.96 -18.14 8.15
N TRP A 35 3.75 -18.27 6.86
CA TRP A 35 2.91 -17.35 6.08
C TRP A 35 1.97 -18.11 5.13
N GLU A 36 0.94 -17.41 4.68
CA GLU A 36 0.09 -17.76 3.55
C GLU A 36 0.01 -16.55 2.60
N LEU A 37 -0.16 -16.81 1.30
CA LEU A 37 -0.35 -15.78 0.27
C LEU A 37 -1.78 -15.86 -0.28
N ILE A 38 -2.52 -14.77 -0.16
CA ILE A 38 -3.86 -14.66 -0.70
C ILE A 38 -3.82 -13.74 -1.91
N LEU A 39 -3.98 -14.33 -3.09
CA LEU A 39 -4.10 -13.64 -4.37
C LEU A 39 -5.59 -13.44 -4.69
N CYS A 40 -6.00 -12.25 -5.06
CA CYS A 40 -7.32 -12.02 -5.60
C CYS A 40 -7.22 -11.32 -6.97
N ASP A 41 -7.57 -12.07 -8.03
CA ASP A 41 -7.63 -11.54 -9.40
C ASP A 41 -8.86 -10.65 -9.58
N ASP A 42 -8.62 -9.39 -9.93
CA ASP A 42 -9.67 -8.38 -10.09
C ASP A 42 -10.25 -8.36 -11.52
N GLY A 43 -10.49 -9.55 -12.09
CA GLY A 43 -11.06 -9.71 -13.44
C GLY A 43 -10.04 -9.35 -14.53
N SER A 44 -8.84 -9.86 -14.45
CA SER A 44 -7.79 -9.67 -15.47
C SER A 44 -8.21 -10.21 -16.83
N THR A 45 -7.74 -9.55 -17.87
CA THR A 45 -7.99 -9.89 -19.29
C THR A 45 -6.76 -10.44 -20.00
N ASP A 46 -5.60 -10.46 -19.33
CA ASP A 46 -4.33 -11.02 -19.78
C ASP A 46 -4.08 -12.40 -19.13
N GLY A 47 -2.83 -12.90 -19.19
CA GLY A 47 -2.43 -14.18 -18.60
C GLY A 47 -2.30 -14.18 -17.05
N THR A 48 -2.60 -13.09 -16.35
CA THR A 48 -2.42 -12.96 -14.89
C THR A 48 -3.08 -14.09 -14.11
N TYR A 49 -4.38 -14.36 -14.36
CA TYR A 49 -5.08 -15.41 -13.63
C TYR A 49 -4.51 -16.80 -13.91
N ALA A 50 -4.20 -17.11 -15.15
CA ALA A 50 -3.62 -18.41 -15.53
C ALA A 50 -2.25 -18.63 -14.87
N LEU A 51 -1.44 -17.56 -14.75
CA LEU A 51 -0.16 -17.62 -14.06
C LEU A 51 -0.36 -17.84 -12.54
N ALA A 52 -1.26 -17.08 -11.90
CA ALA A 52 -1.59 -17.26 -10.49
C ALA A 52 -2.09 -18.68 -10.18
N GLN A 53 -2.91 -19.25 -11.08
CA GLN A 53 -3.41 -20.65 -10.94
C GLN A 53 -2.26 -21.66 -10.94
N LYS A 54 -1.25 -21.50 -11.80
CA LYS A 54 -0.07 -22.37 -11.80
C LYS A 54 0.67 -22.37 -10.47
N TYR A 55 0.84 -21.16 -9.87
CA TYR A 55 1.45 -21.06 -8.54
C TYR A 55 0.57 -21.70 -7.45
N LYS A 56 -0.77 -21.49 -7.50
CA LYS A 56 -1.70 -22.16 -6.59
C LYS A 56 -1.62 -23.68 -6.68
N ASP A 57 -1.54 -24.23 -7.89
CA ASP A 57 -1.45 -25.68 -8.11
C ASP A 57 -0.11 -26.25 -7.59
N GLN A 58 0.96 -25.46 -7.68
CA GLN A 58 2.30 -25.82 -7.20
C GLN A 58 2.45 -25.71 -5.68
N TYR A 59 1.76 -24.73 -5.05
CA TYR A 59 1.83 -24.42 -3.62
C TYR A 59 0.43 -24.42 -2.98
N PRO A 60 -0.31 -25.57 -3.01
CA PRO A 60 -1.73 -25.61 -2.63
C PRO A 60 -2.00 -25.29 -1.16
N ASP A 61 -1.04 -25.53 -0.27
CA ASP A 61 -1.18 -25.31 1.17
C ASP A 61 -0.82 -23.88 1.60
N GLN A 62 -0.10 -23.13 0.75
CA GLN A 62 0.40 -21.81 1.07
C GLN A 62 -0.29 -20.67 0.28
N ILE A 63 -0.82 -20.97 -0.91
CA ILE A 63 -1.43 -19.96 -1.78
C ILE A 63 -2.93 -20.18 -1.87
N ILE A 64 -3.70 -19.12 -1.61
CA ILE A 64 -5.14 -19.06 -1.83
C ILE A 64 -5.35 -18.14 -3.04
N LEU A 65 -6.10 -18.61 -4.05
CA LEU A 65 -6.44 -17.82 -5.24
C LEU A 65 -7.93 -17.57 -5.29
N LEU A 66 -8.28 -16.28 -5.31
CA LEU A 66 -9.64 -15.78 -5.47
C LEU A 66 -9.77 -15.08 -6.83
N LYS A 67 -11.00 -14.97 -7.33
CA LYS A 67 -11.28 -14.28 -8.59
C LYS A 67 -12.55 -13.41 -8.47
N ASN A 68 -12.48 -12.18 -8.97
CA ASN A 68 -13.64 -11.33 -9.20
C ASN A 68 -14.17 -11.56 -10.63
N GLU A 69 -15.47 -11.52 -10.82
CA GLU A 69 -16.08 -11.65 -12.14
C GLU A 69 -15.70 -10.49 -13.08
N ARG A 70 -15.39 -9.33 -12.52
CA ARG A 70 -14.99 -8.10 -13.22
C ARG A 70 -14.14 -7.23 -12.33
N ASN A 71 -13.49 -6.22 -12.89
CA ASN A 71 -12.72 -5.26 -12.13
C ASN A 71 -13.61 -4.47 -11.13
N ARG A 72 -13.37 -4.70 -9.82
CA ARG A 72 -14.08 -4.11 -8.68
C ARG A 72 -13.22 -3.10 -7.92
N LYS A 73 -12.00 -2.85 -8.36
CA LYS A 73 -10.99 -1.96 -7.76
C LYS A 73 -10.31 -2.55 -6.53
N LEU A 74 -9.21 -1.90 -6.15
CA LEU A 74 -8.26 -2.44 -5.16
C LEU A 74 -8.91 -2.66 -3.78
N SER A 75 -9.71 -1.71 -3.27
CA SER A 75 -10.36 -1.84 -1.95
C SER A 75 -11.20 -3.10 -1.83
N TYR A 76 -12.09 -3.33 -2.79
CA TYR A 76 -12.93 -4.53 -2.84
C TYR A 76 -12.10 -5.81 -2.89
N THR A 77 -11.10 -5.82 -3.77
CA THR A 77 -10.22 -6.97 -3.99
C THR A 77 -9.40 -7.31 -2.75
N LEU A 78 -8.85 -6.29 -2.06
CA LEU A 78 -8.15 -6.49 -0.79
C LEU A 78 -9.08 -6.94 0.34
N ASN A 79 -10.33 -6.45 0.40
CA ASN A 79 -11.30 -6.93 1.38
C ASN A 79 -11.60 -8.42 1.20
N ARG A 80 -11.73 -8.90 -0.04
CA ARG A 80 -11.86 -10.34 -0.30
C ARG A 80 -10.64 -11.15 0.16
N CYS A 81 -9.43 -10.59 0.01
CA CYS A 81 -8.24 -11.22 0.58
C CYS A 81 -8.30 -11.25 2.11
N LEU A 82 -8.74 -10.17 2.76
CA LEU A 82 -8.89 -10.10 4.22
C LEU A 82 -9.90 -11.10 4.75
N GLU A 83 -11.02 -11.34 4.05
CA GLU A 83 -12.03 -12.34 4.39
C GLU A 83 -11.46 -13.77 4.36
N ALA A 84 -10.55 -14.07 3.44
CA ALA A 84 -9.90 -15.39 3.32
C ALA A 84 -8.67 -15.54 4.22
N ALA A 85 -8.12 -14.44 4.74
CA ALA A 85 -6.92 -14.44 5.55
C ALA A 85 -7.14 -15.10 6.91
N THR A 86 -6.21 -15.96 7.36
CA THR A 86 -6.27 -16.66 8.65
C THR A 86 -5.17 -16.26 9.64
N GLY A 87 -4.16 -15.51 9.18
CA GLY A 87 -3.00 -15.08 9.99
C GLY A 87 -3.36 -14.04 11.05
N GLU A 88 -2.61 -14.01 12.14
CA GLU A 88 -2.67 -13.01 13.20
C GLU A 88 -2.10 -11.66 12.75
N LEU A 89 -1.24 -11.70 11.74
CA LEU A 89 -0.63 -10.55 11.10
C LEU A 89 -1.02 -10.51 9.63
N ILE A 90 -1.25 -9.32 9.10
CA ILE A 90 -1.61 -9.08 7.70
C ILE A 90 -0.51 -8.24 7.04
N ALA A 91 0.16 -8.78 6.05
CA ALA A 91 1.09 -8.05 5.20
C ALA A 91 0.42 -7.66 3.89
N ARG A 92 0.70 -6.47 3.39
CA ARG A 92 0.23 -6.04 2.06
C ARG A 92 1.36 -6.14 1.04
N MET A 93 1.03 -6.48 -0.20
CA MET A 93 1.94 -6.45 -1.34
C MET A 93 1.20 -6.16 -2.65
N ASP A 94 1.88 -5.54 -3.62
CA ASP A 94 1.40 -5.38 -4.99
C ASP A 94 1.95 -6.47 -5.91
N GLY A 95 1.20 -6.83 -6.97
CA GLY A 95 1.56 -7.89 -7.92
C GLY A 95 2.63 -7.47 -8.95
N ASP A 96 3.15 -6.25 -8.85
CA ASP A 96 4.22 -5.74 -9.72
C ASP A 96 5.49 -5.34 -8.96
N ASP A 97 5.51 -5.54 -7.63
CA ASP A 97 6.60 -5.17 -6.73
C ASP A 97 7.42 -6.39 -6.25
N ILE A 98 8.50 -6.14 -5.50
CA ILE A 98 9.38 -7.17 -4.96
C ILE A 98 9.55 -6.97 -3.45
N SER A 99 9.32 -8.03 -2.68
CA SER A 99 9.61 -8.09 -1.24
C SER A 99 11.03 -8.60 -1.01
N HIS A 100 11.84 -7.91 -0.20
CA HIS A 100 13.14 -8.43 0.19
C HIS A 100 12.96 -9.66 1.09
N LYS A 101 13.85 -10.65 0.95
CA LYS A 101 13.75 -11.98 1.60
C LYS A 101 13.59 -11.95 3.11
N ASP A 102 14.07 -10.92 3.78
CA ASP A 102 14.08 -10.75 5.24
C ASP A 102 13.00 -9.76 5.74
N ARG A 103 12.14 -9.26 4.83
CA ARG A 103 11.12 -8.27 5.18
C ARG A 103 10.17 -8.79 6.25
N LEU A 104 9.53 -9.93 6.05
CA LEU A 104 8.55 -10.47 7.00
C LEU A 104 9.20 -10.77 8.34
N GLU A 105 10.39 -11.36 8.36
CA GLU A 105 11.13 -11.67 9.59
C GLU A 105 11.39 -10.40 10.42
N LYS A 106 11.92 -9.36 9.80
CA LYS A 106 12.23 -8.08 10.46
C LYS A 106 10.97 -7.38 10.97
N GLN A 107 9.92 -7.35 10.16
CA GLN A 107 8.67 -6.69 10.54
C GLN A 107 7.93 -7.46 11.64
N VAL A 108 7.91 -8.79 11.60
CA VAL A 108 7.34 -9.62 12.68
C VAL A 108 8.11 -9.43 13.97
N ALA A 109 9.45 -9.51 13.92
CA ALA A 109 10.29 -9.27 15.10
C ALA A 109 10.04 -7.87 15.70
N TYR A 110 9.89 -6.84 14.85
CA TYR A 110 9.57 -5.49 15.30
C TYR A 110 8.23 -5.44 16.05
N LEU A 111 7.16 -5.99 15.48
CA LEU A 111 5.85 -6.00 16.14
C LEU A 111 5.85 -6.80 17.45
N LEU A 112 6.56 -7.92 17.50
CA LEU A 112 6.67 -8.73 18.73
C LEU A 112 7.42 -7.97 19.83
N GLY A 113 8.48 -7.23 19.48
CA GLY A 113 9.24 -6.40 20.41
C GLY A 113 8.51 -5.11 20.85
N HIS A 114 7.43 -4.70 20.14
CA HIS A 114 6.71 -3.46 20.41
C HIS A 114 5.19 -3.70 20.50
N PRO A 115 4.68 -4.23 21.62
CA PRO A 115 3.25 -4.60 21.76
C PRO A 115 2.28 -3.43 21.59
N ALA A 116 2.73 -2.19 21.87
CA ALA A 116 1.93 -0.98 21.71
C ALA A 116 1.80 -0.52 20.24
N ILE A 117 2.54 -1.13 19.31
CA ILE A 117 2.52 -0.81 17.88
C ILE A 117 1.63 -1.83 17.15
N GLN A 118 0.67 -1.35 16.37
CA GLN A 118 -0.27 -2.21 15.63
C GLN A 118 0.13 -2.38 14.17
N LEU A 119 0.95 -1.47 13.62
CA LEU A 119 1.38 -1.47 12.23
C LEU A 119 2.84 -1.09 12.12
N VAL A 120 3.60 -1.82 11.29
CA VAL A 120 4.95 -1.46 10.90
C VAL A 120 5.08 -1.43 9.39
N GLY A 121 5.60 -0.32 8.86
CA GLY A 121 6.05 -0.18 7.47
C GLY A 121 7.57 -0.29 7.36
N CYS A 122 8.10 -0.05 6.16
CA CYS A 122 9.54 0.05 5.95
C CYS A 122 9.88 1.08 4.86
N ALA A 123 11.16 1.42 4.72
CA ALA A 123 11.66 2.12 3.56
C ALA A 123 11.52 1.25 2.31
N MET A 124 11.47 1.89 1.13
CA MET A 124 11.34 1.19 -0.14
C MET A 124 12.27 1.81 -1.19
N ARG A 125 12.73 0.96 -2.12
CA ARG A 125 13.48 1.42 -3.30
C ARG A 125 12.52 1.56 -4.49
N ARG A 126 12.72 2.58 -5.28
CA ARG A 126 12.05 2.70 -6.58
C ARG A 126 12.93 2.15 -7.67
N PHE A 127 12.39 1.31 -8.52
CA PHE A 127 13.12 0.71 -9.62
C PHE A 127 12.29 0.63 -10.90
N ASP A 128 12.98 0.56 -12.05
CA ASP A 128 12.41 0.25 -13.35
C ASP A 128 13.38 -0.67 -14.12
N GLU A 129 13.20 -0.80 -15.43
CA GLU A 129 14.06 -1.60 -16.30
C GLU A 129 15.54 -1.13 -16.34
N LYS A 130 15.81 0.12 -15.93
CA LYS A 130 17.16 0.70 -15.87
C LYS A 130 17.85 0.46 -14.53
N GLY A 131 17.15 -0.08 -13.56
CA GLY A 131 17.65 -0.37 -12.22
C GLY A 131 17.01 0.45 -11.12
N VAL A 132 17.67 0.54 -9.96
CA VAL A 132 17.20 1.29 -8.78
C VAL A 132 17.48 2.78 -8.98
N HIS A 133 16.47 3.63 -8.75
CA HIS A 133 16.57 5.08 -8.90
C HIS A 133 16.91 5.79 -7.60
N ASP A 134 16.18 5.47 -6.54
CA ASP A 134 16.34 6.08 -5.22
C ASP A 134 15.74 5.21 -4.11
N ILE A 135 16.01 5.61 -2.87
CA ILE A 135 15.41 5.01 -1.67
C ILE A 135 14.48 6.05 -1.05
N MET A 136 13.25 5.65 -0.81
CA MET A 136 12.26 6.46 -0.12
C MET A 136 12.28 6.12 1.37
N HIS A 137 12.73 7.06 2.18
CA HIS A 137 12.77 6.93 3.64
C HIS A 137 11.45 7.42 4.25
N PRO A 138 10.76 6.60 5.05
CA PRO A 138 9.55 6.99 5.74
C PRO A 138 9.87 7.80 7.01
N VAL A 139 8.85 8.43 7.60
CA VAL A 139 8.94 8.93 8.97
C VAL A 139 8.95 7.72 9.90
N THR A 140 9.96 7.53 10.74
CA THR A 140 10.13 6.32 11.58
C THR A 140 9.04 6.15 12.62
N ALA A 141 8.57 7.25 13.25
CA ALA A 141 7.50 7.26 14.23
C ALA A 141 6.40 8.27 13.81
N PRO A 142 5.61 7.96 12.77
CA PRO A 142 4.57 8.85 12.31
C PRO A 142 3.38 8.88 13.28
N ASP A 143 2.78 10.06 13.39
CA ASP A 143 1.56 10.28 14.16
C ASP A 143 0.43 10.82 13.26
N LYS A 144 -0.75 11.09 13.87
CA LYS A 144 -1.88 11.66 13.12
C LYS A 144 -1.53 12.99 12.42
N TRP A 145 -0.59 13.79 12.94
CA TRP A 145 -0.20 15.07 12.35
C TRP A 145 0.65 14.89 11.10
N THR A 146 1.35 13.76 10.97
CA THR A 146 2.13 13.40 9.78
C THR A 146 1.25 13.37 8.52
N LEU A 147 -0.01 12.92 8.61
CA LEU A 147 -0.98 12.91 7.49
C LEU A 147 -1.19 14.27 6.82
N ARG A 148 -0.86 15.34 7.50
CA ARG A 148 -0.98 16.69 6.95
C ARG A 148 0.08 17.00 5.91
N TYR A 149 1.25 16.39 6.03
CA TYR A 149 2.44 16.76 5.24
C TYR A 149 2.96 15.62 4.38
N ARG A 150 2.88 14.39 4.89
CA ARG A 150 3.47 13.18 4.30
C ARG A 150 2.52 12.00 4.44
N VAL A 151 2.76 11.00 3.64
CA VAL A 151 2.18 9.65 3.82
C VAL A 151 2.87 9.04 5.04
N PRO A 152 2.13 8.59 6.07
CA PRO A 152 2.74 8.03 7.29
C PRO A 152 3.36 6.66 7.04
N PHE A 153 2.73 5.82 6.18
CA PHE A 153 3.18 4.49 5.82
C PHE A 153 3.03 4.28 4.32
N TYR A 154 4.04 3.71 3.68
CA TYR A 154 3.93 3.27 2.29
C TYR A 154 3.06 2.03 2.24
N HIS A 155 1.92 2.13 1.59
CA HIS A 155 0.83 1.15 1.67
C HIS A 155 1.26 -0.29 1.29
N ALA A 156 2.14 -0.42 0.30
CA ALA A 156 2.64 -1.72 -0.15
C ALA A 156 3.58 -2.41 0.87
N THR A 157 4.15 -1.65 1.81
CA THR A 157 5.21 -2.13 2.69
C THR A 157 4.74 -2.60 4.07
N ILE A 158 3.45 -2.43 4.39
CA ILE A 158 2.96 -2.61 5.76
C ILE A 158 2.83 -4.07 6.18
N LEU A 159 3.12 -4.32 7.46
CA LEU A 159 2.69 -5.48 8.23
C LEU A 159 1.86 -4.97 9.42
N THR A 160 0.67 -5.52 9.60
CA THR A 160 -0.34 -5.00 10.54
C THR A 160 -0.88 -6.12 11.41
N ARG A 161 -1.13 -5.88 12.70
CA ARG A 161 -1.92 -6.80 13.51
C ARG A 161 -3.34 -6.87 12.96
N ARG A 162 -3.91 -8.07 12.85
CA ARG A 162 -5.27 -8.31 12.31
C ARG A 162 -6.33 -7.41 12.95
N ILE A 163 -6.23 -7.17 14.26
CA ILE A 163 -7.17 -6.33 15.00
C ILE A 163 -7.40 -4.94 14.36
N VAL A 164 -6.43 -4.41 13.62
CA VAL A 164 -6.60 -3.14 12.90
C VAL A 164 -7.67 -3.28 11.82
N TYR A 165 -7.55 -4.29 10.96
CA TYR A 165 -8.54 -4.51 9.89
C TYR A 165 -9.89 -4.92 10.44
N ASP A 166 -9.93 -5.75 11.49
CA ASP A 166 -11.17 -6.15 12.15
C ASP A 166 -11.91 -4.93 12.72
N THR A 167 -11.20 -4.04 13.42
CA THR A 167 -11.76 -2.79 13.98
C THR A 167 -12.19 -1.81 12.90
N LEU A 168 -11.41 -1.70 11.82
CA LEU A 168 -11.71 -0.78 10.72
C LEU A 168 -12.71 -1.36 9.70
N HIS A 169 -13.14 -2.62 9.85
CA HIS A 169 -13.96 -3.35 8.87
C HIS A 169 -13.33 -3.32 7.46
N GLY A 170 -12.03 -3.56 7.39
CA GLY A 170 -11.26 -3.58 6.15
C GLY A 170 -11.05 -2.20 5.50
N TYR A 171 -10.92 -2.21 4.17
CA TYR A 171 -10.83 -1.02 3.34
C TYR A 171 -12.21 -0.46 3.01
N THR A 172 -12.30 0.86 2.92
CA THR A 172 -13.54 1.52 2.47
C THR A 172 -13.77 1.25 0.98
N ASP A 173 -14.86 0.56 0.64
CA ASP A 173 -15.30 0.31 -0.74
C ASP A 173 -16.40 1.30 -1.14
N GLU A 174 -16.08 2.59 -1.09
CA GLU A 174 -16.93 3.69 -1.51
C GLU A 174 -16.20 4.56 -2.55
N ASP A 175 -16.96 5.22 -3.43
CA ASP A 175 -16.40 6.10 -4.47
C ASP A 175 -15.43 7.15 -3.93
N ARG A 176 -15.65 7.65 -2.69
CA ARG A 176 -14.76 8.66 -2.08
C ARG A 176 -13.36 8.15 -1.81
N ALA A 177 -13.20 6.85 -1.55
CA ALA A 177 -11.93 6.22 -1.22
C ALA A 177 -11.21 5.65 -2.46
N THR A 178 -11.85 5.59 -3.61
CA THR A 178 -11.26 5.05 -4.84
C THR A 178 -9.97 5.78 -5.22
N ARG A 179 -8.86 5.03 -5.35
CA ARG A 179 -7.49 5.51 -5.63
C ARG A 179 -6.87 6.37 -4.52
N VAL A 180 -7.46 6.38 -3.35
CA VAL A 180 -6.96 7.01 -2.12
C VAL A 180 -7.33 6.15 -0.90
N GLU A 181 -7.48 4.85 -1.13
CA GLU A 181 -7.81 3.83 -0.15
C GLU A 181 -6.82 3.79 1.01
N ASP A 182 -5.55 4.01 0.72
CA ASP A 182 -4.48 4.12 1.70
C ASP A 182 -4.69 5.33 2.61
N ARG A 183 -4.98 6.50 2.04
CA ARG A 183 -5.19 7.72 2.81
C ARG A 183 -6.43 7.63 3.71
N ASP A 184 -7.51 7.01 3.23
CA ASP A 184 -8.69 6.74 4.02
C ASP A 184 -8.38 5.80 5.19
N LEU A 185 -7.63 4.74 4.92
CA LEU A 185 -7.19 3.78 5.92
C LEU A 185 -6.39 4.47 7.03
N TRP A 186 -5.45 5.37 6.71
CA TRP A 186 -4.64 6.08 7.70
C TRP A 186 -5.45 7.05 8.56
N PHE A 187 -6.45 7.72 8.00
CA PHE A 187 -7.36 8.55 8.78
C PHE A 187 -8.13 7.72 9.80
N ARG A 188 -8.70 6.58 9.38
CA ARG A 188 -9.44 5.68 10.25
C ARG A 188 -8.54 4.99 11.28
N PHE A 189 -7.32 4.63 10.90
CA PHE A 189 -6.31 4.07 11.77
C PHE A 189 -6.03 4.98 12.98
N TYR A 190 -5.68 6.22 12.73
CA TYR A 190 -5.39 7.16 13.82
C TYR A 190 -6.65 7.59 14.59
N ALA A 191 -7.82 7.64 13.97
CA ALA A 191 -9.07 7.96 14.64
C ALA A 191 -9.50 6.90 15.66
N ASN A 192 -9.09 5.64 15.43
CA ASN A 192 -9.30 4.54 16.37
C ASN A 192 -8.17 4.41 17.41
N GLY A 193 -7.26 5.36 17.48
CA GLY A 193 -6.20 5.40 18.50
C GLY A 193 -5.04 4.43 18.26
N PHE A 194 -4.95 3.82 17.07
CA PHE A 194 -3.84 2.94 16.71
C PHE A 194 -2.54 3.70 16.52
N SER A 195 -1.43 3.02 16.80
CA SER A 195 -0.06 3.52 16.64
C SER A 195 0.73 2.64 15.69
N GLY A 196 1.56 3.26 14.87
CA GLY A 196 2.42 2.56 13.93
C GLY A 196 3.84 3.14 13.89
N ALA A 197 4.75 2.37 13.32
CA ALA A 197 6.14 2.75 13.13
C ALA A 197 6.64 2.35 11.74
N ASN A 198 7.80 2.81 11.35
CA ASN A 198 8.49 2.34 10.15
C ASN A 198 9.93 1.96 10.48
N ILE A 199 10.38 0.86 9.91
CA ILE A 199 11.79 0.47 9.88
C ILE A 199 12.46 1.28 8.76
N ASP A 200 13.49 2.04 9.10
CA ASP A 200 14.24 2.84 8.11
C ASP A 200 15.30 1.98 7.40
N GLU A 201 14.86 0.84 6.89
CA GLU A 201 15.62 -0.06 6.04
C GLU A 201 14.80 -0.39 4.80
N ALA A 202 15.42 -0.37 3.63
CA ALA A 202 14.74 -0.69 2.38
C ALA A 202 14.51 -2.21 2.29
N LEU A 203 13.29 -2.65 2.63
CA LEU A 203 12.88 -4.04 2.61
C LEU A 203 11.87 -4.35 1.49
N TYR A 204 11.65 -3.40 0.60
CA TYR A 204 10.64 -3.47 -0.45
C TYR A 204 11.08 -2.68 -1.68
N ASP A 205 10.86 -3.24 -2.87
CA ASP A 205 11.13 -2.57 -4.14
C ASP A 205 9.82 -2.30 -4.86
N VAL A 206 9.51 -1.03 -5.09
CA VAL A 206 8.33 -0.59 -5.83
C VAL A 206 8.69 -0.33 -7.29
N ARG A 207 7.95 -0.95 -8.21
CA ARG A 207 8.15 -0.78 -9.64
C ARG A 207 7.53 0.52 -10.12
N GLU A 208 8.34 1.39 -10.74
CA GLU A 208 7.85 2.60 -11.40
C GLU A 208 7.49 2.31 -12.87
N ASN A 209 6.20 2.40 -13.19
CA ASN A 209 5.72 2.34 -14.56
C ASN A 209 5.40 3.76 -15.07
N ALA A 210 5.81 4.10 -16.29
CA ALA A 210 5.56 5.40 -16.92
C ALA A 210 4.06 5.78 -16.93
N ASP A 211 3.16 4.81 -16.89
CA ASP A 211 1.71 5.02 -16.90
C ASP A 211 1.13 5.43 -15.54
N THR A 212 1.86 5.23 -14.45
CA THR A 212 1.42 5.62 -13.09
C THR A 212 1.17 7.13 -12.99
N ILE A 213 1.91 7.92 -13.76
CA ILE A 213 1.78 9.39 -13.79
C ILE A 213 0.53 9.83 -14.57
N LYS A 214 0.15 9.10 -15.63
CA LYS A 214 -1.00 9.44 -16.49
C LYS A 214 -2.35 9.17 -15.83
N ARG A 215 -2.41 8.31 -14.82
CA ARG A 215 -3.65 7.84 -14.17
C ARG A 215 -4.32 8.86 -13.23
N ARG A 216 -3.72 10.04 -12.99
CA ARG A 216 -4.28 11.09 -12.10
C ARG A 216 -5.29 11.98 -12.83
N THR A 217 -6.55 11.55 -12.89
CA THR A 217 -7.66 12.28 -13.49
C THR A 217 -8.19 13.41 -12.60
N ALA A 218 -9.01 14.32 -13.16
CA ALA A 218 -9.71 15.34 -12.37
C ALA A 218 -10.63 14.69 -11.31
N LEU A 219 -11.27 13.57 -11.66
CA LEU A 219 -12.12 12.80 -10.76
C LEU A 219 -11.34 12.27 -9.55
N SER A 220 -10.15 11.69 -9.75
CA SER A 220 -9.32 11.19 -8.64
C SER A 220 -8.86 12.30 -7.70
N ARG A 221 -8.69 13.52 -8.19
CA ARG A 221 -8.38 14.69 -7.34
C ARG A 221 -9.57 15.10 -6.49
N PHE A 222 -10.78 15.08 -7.06
CA PHE A 222 -11.99 15.38 -6.32
C PHE A 222 -12.27 14.33 -5.24
N GLN A 223 -12.08 13.05 -5.55
CA GLN A 223 -12.17 11.95 -4.56
C GLN A 223 -11.15 12.14 -3.44
N SER A 224 -9.90 12.48 -3.77
CA SER A 224 -8.86 12.78 -2.78
C SER A 224 -9.24 13.94 -1.86
N LEU A 225 -9.90 14.99 -2.39
CA LEU A 225 -10.40 16.10 -1.55
C LEU A 225 -11.52 15.62 -0.62
N ARG A 226 -12.50 14.86 -1.13
CA ARG A 226 -13.59 14.32 -0.31
C ARG A 226 -13.06 13.47 0.84
N THR A 227 -12.12 12.57 0.56
CA THR A 227 -11.46 11.75 1.59
C THR A 227 -10.68 12.60 2.59
N THR A 228 -10.00 13.65 2.12
CA THR A 228 -9.30 14.59 3.02
C THR A 228 -10.27 15.34 3.94
N VAL A 229 -11.39 15.84 3.40
CA VAL A 229 -12.43 16.51 4.19
C VAL A 229 -13.01 15.58 5.26
N TYR A 230 -13.31 14.34 4.85
CA TYR A 230 -13.78 13.30 5.77
C TYR A 230 -12.75 13.04 6.88
N GLY A 231 -11.51 12.75 6.51
CA GLY A 231 -10.45 12.44 7.47
C GLY A 231 -10.11 13.58 8.42
N TYR A 232 -10.13 14.82 7.93
CA TYR A 232 -9.88 15.99 8.79
C TYR A 232 -10.99 16.19 9.83
N ARG A 233 -12.24 15.91 9.45
CA ARG A 233 -13.37 15.91 10.41
C ARG A 233 -13.22 14.79 11.42
N LEU A 234 -12.86 13.58 10.95
CA LEU A 234 -12.71 12.40 11.78
C LEU A 234 -11.61 12.57 12.84
N LEU A 235 -10.49 13.21 12.49
CA LEU A 235 -9.36 13.47 13.40
C LEU A 235 -9.49 14.77 14.20
N GLY A 236 -10.56 15.54 14.01
CA GLY A 236 -10.76 16.81 14.70
C GLY A 236 -9.78 17.92 14.28
N TYR A 237 -9.28 17.89 13.04
CA TYR A 237 -8.35 18.91 12.58
C TYR A 237 -9.03 20.27 12.39
N PRO A 238 -8.28 21.40 12.59
CA PRO A 238 -8.81 22.74 12.40
C PRO A 238 -9.37 22.95 10.98
N LYS A 239 -10.60 23.46 10.87
CA LYS A 239 -11.28 23.72 9.58
C LYS A 239 -10.46 24.59 8.63
N ARG A 240 -9.64 25.54 9.17
CA ARG A 240 -8.73 26.39 8.38
C ARG A 240 -7.72 25.61 7.55
N TRP A 241 -7.38 24.37 7.92
CA TRP A 241 -6.46 23.54 7.16
C TRP A 241 -7.08 23.01 5.87
N LEU A 242 -8.41 22.86 5.83
CA LEU A 242 -9.10 22.50 4.59
C LEU A 242 -8.95 23.56 3.50
N LEU A 243 -8.82 24.85 3.86
CA LEU A 243 -8.58 25.93 2.89
C LEU A 243 -7.32 25.66 2.06
N ARG A 244 -6.24 25.22 2.70
CA ARG A 244 -4.99 24.88 2.01
C ARG A 244 -5.20 23.74 1.00
N GLU A 245 -5.96 22.70 1.36
CA GLU A 245 -6.23 21.55 0.47
C GLU A 245 -7.09 21.99 -0.74
N VAL A 246 -8.08 22.84 -0.51
CA VAL A 246 -8.89 23.43 -1.59
C VAL A 246 -8.03 24.27 -2.51
N PHE A 247 -7.19 25.16 -1.96
CA PHE A 247 -6.26 25.99 -2.75
C PHE A 247 -5.28 25.12 -3.54
N ALA A 248 -4.73 24.04 -2.94
CA ALA A 248 -3.83 23.13 -3.62
C ALA A 248 -4.53 22.38 -4.77
N LEU A 249 -5.82 22.02 -4.61
CA LEU A 249 -6.61 21.43 -5.67
C LEU A 249 -6.81 22.40 -6.83
N ILE A 250 -7.23 23.64 -6.55
CA ILE A 250 -7.43 24.68 -7.55
C ILE A 250 -6.12 24.97 -8.31
N ALA A 251 -5.02 25.19 -7.59
CA ALA A 251 -3.71 25.43 -8.17
C ALA A 251 -3.25 24.28 -9.09
N LYS A 252 -3.42 23.03 -8.63
CA LYS A 252 -3.09 21.83 -9.44
C LYS A 252 -4.00 21.67 -10.66
N SER A 253 -5.20 22.23 -10.65
CA SER A 253 -6.15 22.17 -11.78
C SER A 253 -5.88 23.23 -12.83
N VAL A 254 -5.40 24.41 -12.40
CA VAL A 254 -5.14 25.57 -13.27
C VAL A 254 -3.74 25.52 -13.90
N ILE A 255 -2.73 24.93 -13.21
CA ILE A 255 -1.36 24.91 -13.71
C ILE A 255 -1.24 23.87 -14.86
N PRO A 256 -0.88 24.28 -16.10
CA PRO A 256 -0.70 23.39 -17.23
C PRO A 256 0.38 22.33 -16.96
N TYR A 257 0.22 21.14 -17.56
CA TYR A 257 1.15 20.02 -17.37
C TYR A 257 2.61 20.38 -17.72
N ARG A 258 2.83 21.17 -18.76
CA ARG A 258 4.16 21.66 -19.17
C ARG A 258 4.85 22.52 -18.09
N ALA A 259 4.09 23.37 -17.40
CA ALA A 259 4.65 24.16 -16.29
C ALA A 259 5.03 23.26 -15.10
N LYS A 260 4.26 22.20 -14.83
CA LYS A 260 4.61 21.20 -13.78
C LYS A 260 5.88 20.43 -14.10
N GLN A 261 6.10 20.06 -15.36
CA GLN A 261 7.36 19.43 -15.79
C GLN A 261 8.53 20.39 -15.60
N TRP A 262 8.41 21.63 -16.06
CA TRP A 262 9.48 22.64 -15.93
C TRP A 262 9.89 22.90 -14.46
N PHE A 263 8.92 23.00 -13.53
CA PHE A 263 9.22 23.14 -12.09
C PHE A 263 9.91 21.91 -11.51
N ARG A 264 9.55 20.71 -11.95
CA ARG A 264 10.16 19.45 -11.49
C ARG A 264 11.59 19.29 -12.00
N ASP A 265 11.82 19.61 -13.27
CA ASP A 265 13.14 19.53 -13.88
C ASP A 265 14.12 20.54 -13.27
N ARG A 266 13.62 21.74 -12.93
CA ARG A 266 14.39 22.75 -12.20
C ARG A 266 14.79 22.32 -10.78
N ARG A 267 13.89 21.63 -10.04
CA ARG A 267 14.22 21.09 -8.71
C ARG A 267 15.28 19.99 -8.78
N LYS A 268 15.19 19.10 -9.78
CA LYS A 268 16.21 18.07 -10.01
C LYS A 268 17.58 18.68 -10.32
N ASN A 269 17.63 19.77 -11.08
CA ASN A 269 18.89 20.44 -11.45
C ASN A 269 19.48 21.28 -10.31
N ASN A 270 18.68 21.71 -9.33
CA ASN A 270 19.14 22.53 -8.20
C ASN A 270 19.52 21.68 -6.96
N GLY A 271 19.50 20.35 -7.02
CA GLY A 271 19.91 19.49 -5.91
C GLY A 271 18.99 19.52 -4.68
N GLU A 272 17.79 20.11 -4.80
CA GLU A 272 16.78 20.13 -3.73
C GLU A 272 15.87 18.89 -3.89
N SER A 273 16.17 17.84 -3.11
CA SER A 273 15.36 16.62 -2.97
C SER A 273 14.19 16.82 -2.00
#